data_99d5673b5a2f179f2347895b42a40f0c
#
_entry.id   99d5673b5a2f179f2347895b42a40f0c
#
_cell.length_a   1.000
_cell.length_b   1.000
_cell.length_c   1.000
_cell.angle_alpha   90.00
_cell.angle_beta   90.00
_cell.angle_gamma   90.00
#
_symmetry.space_group_name_H-M   'P 1'
#
loop_
_entity.id
_entity.type
_entity.pdbx_description
1 polymer ?
#
loop_
_entity_poly.entity_id
_entity_poly.type
_entity_poly.pdbx_seq_one_letter_code
_entity_poly.pdbx_strand_id
1 'polypeptide(L)'
;MRHLRDQSFFRLLVALAFVGAYTGVASGRTQVTCSFPAGQQPQPTEYFASLADNASHLAHVSIRFPQASGPITLNMPVWNALYQVRDFAANIENVHALLEAGQFVPVIHTKTSEWLVTAPASCVVVEYDIHLNAEGPFGAQLNAEHGFFNWAMVLLYSPSTRAQKMSIQFLDVPPTWSLHDVHVMGEASPGKVEQAAGIAANYDQLVDSSAEVGVFQHFEFQEDDATYHIVVHAGPGDYDAAKLEDILRRITHAEVDWMADRPFDSYTFLYHFPRGHGAGGMEHAYGTAIDVNAQRLNRNMMPVASVSAHEFFHLWNVKRIRPQSLEPIDYQGIMNTRALWFSEGLTSTVGDLMLVRAGLYGERQYLDRVASEISELQLRPAHRWQSVEDSGLDAWYEGNAFYRTPERSISYYNKGEVVGVLLDLRIRQLTHGRKSLRDLFHWMNDNYAKKGLFFPDSDGVQQAAETITGSSFAEFFRNYVAGVRELPYNDFFSFVGLQAAETTVRYATPGFTTSANLGGQPEVATVEANSEAQRNGIVVGDRILQLNGKPANQNVDYEVSRMREGASVKLRVAGRSGERNVRLKLVTREEQAFVLQNVPQVIPEQRAHRDAWIRGDDENGGVQ
;
A
#
# COMPACT_ATOMS: atom_id res chain seq x y z
N MET A 1 52.41 10.88 48.64
CA MET A 1 53.73 10.20 48.71
C MET A 1 53.71 9.05 47.73
N ARG A 2 54.69 9.09 46.80
CA ARG A 2 55.27 7.98 45.98
C ARG A 2 54.30 7.20 45.07
N HIS A 3 54.56 6.85 43.82
CA HIS A 3 55.62 7.21 42.86
C HIS A 3 55.10 6.86 41.47
N LEU A 4 55.44 7.68 40.52
CA LEU A 4 55.43 7.46 39.08
C LEU A 4 56.09 6.12 38.66
N ARG A 5 55.58 5.52 37.60
CA ARG A 5 56.42 5.08 36.47
C ARG A 5 55.63 4.87 35.19
N ASP A 6 56.07 5.65 34.22
CA ASP A 6 55.90 5.54 32.79
C ASP A 6 56.33 4.16 32.25
N GLN A 7 55.57 3.61 31.31
CA GLN A 7 56.11 2.77 30.24
C GLN A 7 55.24 2.85 28.98
N SER A 8 55.72 3.65 28.06
CA SER A 8 55.34 3.67 26.65
C SER A 8 55.68 2.32 26.01
N PHE A 9 54.69 1.59 25.50
CA PHE A 9 54.89 0.49 24.58
C PHE A 9 54.36 0.86 23.20
N PHE A 10 55.23 1.24 22.30
CA PHE A 10 55.06 1.25 20.84
C PHE A 10 54.73 -0.18 20.40
N ARG A 11 53.49 -0.43 19.96
CA ARG A 11 53.15 -1.64 19.18
C ARG A 11 53.02 -1.28 17.71
N LEU A 12 54.07 -1.68 16.98
CA LEU A 12 54.10 -1.75 15.54
C LEU A 12 53.05 -2.78 15.08
N LEU A 13 51.92 -2.35 14.50
CA LEU A 13 50.99 -3.23 13.83
C LEU A 13 51.50 -3.51 12.42
N VAL A 14 52.04 -4.69 12.24
CA VAL A 14 52.32 -5.29 10.91
C VAL A 14 50.96 -5.75 10.37
N ALA A 15 50.42 -5.04 9.38
CA ALA A 15 49.30 -5.49 8.61
C ALA A 15 49.75 -6.64 7.69
N LEU A 16 49.47 -7.88 8.11
CA LEU A 16 49.51 -9.03 7.22
C LEU A 16 48.26 -8.98 6.34
N ALA A 17 48.45 -8.64 5.07
CA ALA A 17 47.46 -8.83 4.04
C ALA A 17 47.23 -10.34 3.84
N PHE A 18 46.19 -10.88 4.41
CA PHE A 18 45.65 -12.18 4.02
C PHE A 18 45.01 -12.02 2.65
N VAL A 19 45.71 -12.35 1.60
CA VAL A 19 45.09 -12.71 0.30
C VAL A 19 44.49 -14.10 0.51
N GLY A 20 43.29 -14.12 1.05
CA GLY A 20 42.45 -15.30 1.03
C GLY A 20 42.00 -15.51 -0.43
N ALA A 21 42.56 -16.54 -1.08
CA ALA A 21 41.96 -17.06 -2.29
C ALA A 21 40.54 -17.57 -1.93
N TYR A 22 39.54 -16.76 -2.20
CA TYR A 22 38.15 -17.23 -2.22
C TYR A 22 38.05 -18.22 -3.40
N THR A 23 38.18 -19.51 -3.11
CA THR A 23 37.63 -20.54 -3.99
C THR A 23 36.10 -20.52 -3.75
N GLY A 24 35.42 -19.52 -4.33
CA GLY A 24 33.98 -19.52 -4.43
C GLY A 24 33.58 -20.75 -5.21
N VAL A 25 32.73 -21.60 -4.64
CA VAL A 25 31.89 -22.50 -5.39
C VAL A 25 31.23 -21.62 -6.44
N ALA A 26 31.53 -21.84 -7.72
CA ALA A 26 30.86 -21.14 -8.81
C ALA A 26 29.38 -21.51 -8.67
N SER A 27 28.58 -20.62 -8.07
CA SER A 27 27.14 -20.63 -8.22
C SER A 27 26.89 -20.55 -9.72
N GLY A 28 25.97 -21.34 -10.26
CA GLY A 28 25.66 -21.36 -11.68
C GLY A 28 24.98 -20.07 -12.17
N ARG A 29 25.35 -18.91 -11.60
CA ARG A 29 24.82 -17.58 -11.93
C ARG A 29 25.34 -17.09 -13.26
N THR A 30 24.46 -16.53 -14.07
CA THR A 30 24.82 -15.85 -15.32
C THR A 30 25.53 -14.54 -15.02
N GLN A 31 26.78 -14.42 -15.46
CA GLN A 31 27.58 -13.22 -15.23
C GLN A 31 27.24 -12.13 -16.25
N VAL A 32 26.90 -10.95 -15.79
CA VAL A 32 26.70 -9.75 -16.62
C VAL A 32 28.05 -9.09 -16.90
N THR A 33 28.34 -8.83 -18.16
CA THR A 33 29.59 -8.21 -18.59
C THR A 33 29.34 -6.97 -19.43
N CYS A 34 30.38 -6.22 -19.74
CA CYS A 34 30.35 -5.07 -20.65
C CYS A 34 30.33 -5.44 -22.14
N SER A 35 30.23 -6.72 -22.49
CA SER A 35 30.09 -7.16 -23.88
C SER A 35 28.63 -7.06 -24.34
N PHE A 36 28.42 -6.59 -25.57
CA PHE A 36 27.09 -6.42 -26.16
C PHE A 36 26.95 -7.32 -27.38
N PRO A 37 25.79 -7.98 -27.56
CA PRO A 37 25.51 -8.69 -28.79
C PRO A 37 25.56 -7.76 -30.01
N ALA A 38 26.05 -8.26 -31.13
CA ALA A 38 26.17 -7.47 -32.34
C ALA A 38 24.78 -6.94 -32.78
N GLY A 39 24.69 -5.63 -33.03
CA GLY A 39 23.46 -4.96 -33.44
C GLY A 39 22.53 -4.51 -32.31
N GLN A 40 22.83 -4.82 -31.06
CA GLN A 40 22.07 -4.31 -29.92
C GLN A 40 22.54 -2.89 -29.57
N GLN A 41 21.57 -1.97 -29.40
CA GLN A 41 21.84 -0.66 -28.82
C GLN A 41 21.56 -0.71 -27.32
N PRO A 42 22.59 -0.59 -26.45
CA PRO A 42 22.40 -0.62 -25.00
C PRO A 42 21.61 0.59 -24.51
N GLN A 43 20.84 0.39 -23.43
CA GLN A 43 20.19 1.50 -22.75
C GLN A 43 21.22 2.21 -21.84
N PRO A 44 20.98 3.46 -21.44
CA PRO A 44 21.87 4.18 -20.53
C PRO A 44 22.09 3.48 -19.19
N THR A 45 21.08 2.73 -18.70
CA THR A 45 21.16 1.84 -17.54
C THR A 45 20.40 0.56 -17.87
N GLU A 46 21.01 -0.59 -17.55
CA GLU A 46 20.41 -1.91 -17.79
C GLU A 46 20.48 -2.73 -16.52
N TYR A 47 19.31 -3.20 -16.06
CA TYR A 47 19.14 -4.01 -14.86
C TYR A 47 18.98 -5.48 -15.20
N PHE A 48 19.60 -6.34 -14.40
CA PHE A 48 19.48 -7.78 -14.47
C PHE A 48 19.23 -8.32 -13.08
N ALA A 49 18.18 -9.14 -12.91
CA ALA A 49 17.87 -9.80 -11.65
C ALA A 49 17.99 -11.32 -11.81
N SER A 50 19.04 -11.91 -11.26
CA SER A 50 19.25 -13.37 -11.26
C SER A 50 18.51 -14.01 -10.09
N LEU A 51 17.79 -15.10 -10.37
CA LEU A 51 16.98 -15.87 -9.42
C LEU A 51 17.61 -17.21 -9.06
N ALA A 52 18.94 -17.36 -9.27
CA ALA A 52 19.66 -18.62 -9.02
C ALA A 52 19.51 -19.12 -7.57
N ASP A 53 19.42 -18.20 -6.60
CA ASP A 53 19.34 -18.50 -5.16
C ASP A 53 17.96 -18.25 -4.56
N ASN A 54 16.89 -18.41 -5.36
CA ASN A 54 15.50 -18.15 -5.00
C ASN A 54 15.05 -18.85 -3.69
N ALA A 55 15.46 -20.10 -3.48
CA ALA A 55 15.13 -20.86 -2.27
C ALA A 55 15.73 -20.27 -0.98
N SER A 56 16.73 -19.40 -1.10
CA SER A 56 17.37 -18.69 0.01
C SER A 56 16.85 -17.27 0.17
N HIS A 57 15.77 -16.91 -0.53
CA HIS A 57 15.21 -15.56 -0.58
C HIS A 57 16.20 -14.49 -1.07
N LEU A 58 17.15 -14.89 -1.90
CA LEU A 58 18.24 -14.03 -2.34
C LEU A 58 18.15 -13.83 -3.85
N ALA A 59 18.04 -12.58 -4.28
CA ALA A 59 18.22 -12.18 -5.66
C ALA A 59 19.60 -11.53 -5.84
N HIS A 60 20.23 -11.80 -6.97
CA HIS A 60 21.47 -11.13 -7.35
C HIS A 60 21.16 -10.10 -8.44
N VAL A 61 21.44 -8.83 -8.17
CA VAL A 61 21.14 -7.73 -9.09
C VAL A 61 22.43 -7.21 -9.70
N SER A 62 22.47 -7.09 -11.03
CA SER A 62 23.53 -6.43 -11.78
C SER A 62 22.97 -5.18 -12.45
N ILE A 63 23.66 -4.06 -12.33
CA ILE A 63 23.36 -2.81 -13.02
C ILE A 63 24.50 -2.52 -13.99
N ARG A 64 24.21 -2.55 -15.28
CA ARG A 64 25.20 -2.20 -16.29
C ARG A 64 24.99 -0.76 -16.75
N PHE A 65 26.05 0.04 -16.64
CA PHE A 65 26.17 1.39 -17.20
C PHE A 65 27.09 1.33 -18.41
N PRO A 66 26.57 1.21 -19.64
CA PRO A 66 27.37 1.00 -20.84
C PRO A 66 28.35 2.15 -21.13
N GLN A 67 27.99 3.36 -20.72
CA GLN A 67 28.78 4.58 -20.95
C GLN A 67 28.75 5.49 -19.71
N ALA A 68 29.36 5.05 -18.63
CA ALA A 68 29.53 5.91 -17.46
C ALA A 68 30.43 7.10 -17.79
N SER A 69 30.04 8.29 -17.37
CA SER A 69 30.80 9.54 -17.59
C SER A 69 31.80 9.88 -16.47
N GLY A 70 32.00 8.98 -15.53
CA GLY A 70 32.83 9.15 -14.34
C GLY A 70 32.21 8.49 -13.12
N PRO A 71 32.44 8.98 -11.90
CA PRO A 71 31.88 8.41 -10.68
C PRO A 71 30.36 8.35 -10.71
N ILE A 72 29.79 7.25 -10.20
CA ILE A 72 28.34 6.97 -10.20
C ILE A 72 27.87 6.98 -8.75
N THR A 73 26.92 7.85 -8.43
CA THR A 73 26.16 7.77 -7.18
C THR A 73 24.99 6.81 -7.38
N LEU A 74 24.83 5.89 -6.45
CA LEU A 74 23.70 4.94 -6.42
C LEU A 74 22.92 5.12 -5.14
N ASN A 75 21.61 5.22 -5.25
CA ASN A 75 20.69 5.38 -4.14
C ASN A 75 19.71 4.21 -4.07
N MET A 76 19.45 3.72 -2.85
CA MET A 76 18.30 2.86 -2.59
C MET A 76 17.12 3.74 -2.17
N PRO A 77 15.92 3.60 -2.76
CA PRO A 77 14.72 4.27 -2.24
C PRO A 77 14.52 3.98 -0.75
N VAL A 78 13.96 4.95 -0.03
CA VAL A 78 13.58 4.78 1.39
C VAL A 78 12.06 4.71 1.56
N TRP A 79 11.31 4.78 0.49
CA TRP A 79 9.87 4.58 0.47
C TRP A 79 9.38 4.17 -0.94
N ASN A 80 8.19 3.66 -0.99
CA ASN A 80 7.43 3.32 -2.21
C ASN A 80 6.04 3.98 -2.12
N ALA A 81 4.98 3.45 -2.69
CA ALA A 81 3.64 4.04 -2.59
C ALA A 81 3.07 4.08 -1.15
N LEU A 82 3.52 3.24 -0.24
CA LEU A 82 3.20 3.37 1.18
C LEU A 82 3.93 4.59 1.77
N TYR A 83 3.20 5.59 2.23
CA TYR A 83 3.72 6.87 2.76
C TYR A 83 4.47 6.71 4.09
N GLN A 84 5.53 5.93 4.07
CA GLN A 84 6.39 5.62 5.23
C GLN A 84 7.84 5.48 4.80
N VAL A 85 8.73 6.10 5.58
CA VAL A 85 10.17 5.86 5.43
C VAL A 85 10.52 4.47 5.97
N ARG A 86 11.23 3.69 5.15
CA ARG A 86 11.64 2.31 5.42
C ARG A 86 13.11 2.12 5.09
N ASP A 87 13.77 1.18 5.75
CA ASP A 87 15.18 0.84 5.53
C ASP A 87 15.33 -0.33 4.55
N PHE A 88 15.05 -0.08 3.26
CA PHE A 88 15.24 -1.10 2.23
C PHE A 88 16.72 -1.44 2.01
N ALA A 89 17.62 -0.49 2.26
CA ALA A 89 19.04 -0.69 2.12
C ALA A 89 19.63 -1.74 3.07
N ALA A 90 18.96 -1.99 4.21
CA ALA A 90 19.37 -3.04 5.16
C ALA A 90 19.31 -4.46 4.56
N ASN A 91 18.58 -4.65 3.45
CA ASN A 91 18.49 -5.94 2.76
C ASN A 91 19.62 -6.15 1.74
N ILE A 92 20.46 -5.15 1.48
CA ILE A 92 21.53 -5.19 0.46
C ILE A 92 22.84 -5.63 1.10
N GLU A 93 23.52 -6.55 0.41
CA GLU A 93 24.87 -6.96 0.77
C GLU A 93 25.78 -7.12 -0.47
N ASN A 94 27.08 -7.28 -0.26
CA ASN A 94 28.07 -7.59 -1.29
C ASN A 94 28.17 -6.58 -2.45
N VAL A 95 27.92 -5.29 -2.21
CA VAL A 95 27.96 -4.26 -3.26
C VAL A 95 29.39 -4.10 -3.79
N HIS A 96 29.59 -4.35 -5.07
CA HIS A 96 30.88 -4.16 -5.76
C HIS A 96 30.68 -3.71 -7.21
N ALA A 97 31.76 -3.27 -7.86
CA ALA A 97 31.70 -2.81 -9.24
C ALA A 97 32.89 -3.29 -10.05
N LEU A 98 32.68 -3.59 -11.31
CA LEU A 98 33.61 -4.17 -12.24
C LEU A 98 33.67 -3.37 -13.55
N LEU A 99 34.87 -3.28 -14.12
CA LEU A 99 35.10 -2.81 -15.49
C LEU A 99 35.05 -3.99 -16.49
N GLU A 100 35.07 -3.67 -17.79
CA GLU A 100 35.01 -4.64 -18.89
C GLU A 100 35.98 -5.81 -18.77
N ALA A 101 37.19 -5.55 -18.25
CA ALA A 101 38.21 -6.57 -18.06
C ALA A 101 38.09 -7.36 -16.74
N GLY A 102 36.98 -7.21 -15.99
CA GLY A 102 36.77 -7.82 -14.68
C GLY A 102 37.60 -7.15 -13.55
N GLN A 103 38.13 -5.97 -13.81
CA GLN A 103 38.87 -5.20 -12.80
C GLN A 103 37.88 -4.55 -11.82
N PHE A 104 38.08 -4.76 -10.51
CA PHE A 104 37.31 -4.09 -9.47
C PHE A 104 37.61 -2.59 -9.43
N VAL A 105 36.57 -1.80 -9.22
CA VAL A 105 36.64 -0.38 -8.90
C VAL A 105 36.12 -0.12 -7.49
N PRO A 106 36.66 0.89 -6.76
CA PRO A 106 36.21 1.16 -5.40
C PRO A 106 34.73 1.55 -5.35
N VAL A 107 34.04 0.95 -4.40
CA VAL A 107 32.65 1.32 -4.01
C VAL A 107 32.71 1.77 -2.56
N ILE A 108 32.15 2.93 -2.27
CA ILE A 108 32.14 3.54 -0.94
C ILE A 108 30.70 3.68 -0.49
N HIS A 109 30.32 3.07 0.63
CA HIS A 109 29.02 3.29 1.27
C HIS A 109 29.07 4.65 1.99
N THR A 110 28.41 5.66 1.44
CA THR A 110 28.52 7.07 1.86
C THR A 110 27.44 7.48 2.85
N LYS A 111 26.22 6.91 2.73
CA LYS A 111 25.09 7.10 3.66
C LYS A 111 24.32 5.78 3.77
N THR A 112 23.39 5.69 4.68
CA THR A 112 22.58 4.48 4.91
C THR A 112 21.99 3.88 3.61
N SER A 113 21.57 4.74 2.67
CA SER A 113 20.96 4.34 1.40
C SER A 113 21.72 4.81 0.16
N GLU A 114 23.02 5.17 0.29
CA GLU A 114 23.80 5.75 -0.80
C GLU A 114 25.20 5.11 -0.93
N TRP A 115 25.58 4.76 -2.16
CA TRP A 115 26.90 4.27 -2.52
C TRP A 115 27.52 5.13 -3.62
N LEU A 116 28.82 5.34 -3.54
CA LEU A 116 29.62 6.01 -4.56
C LEU A 116 30.55 4.99 -5.22
N VAL A 117 30.37 4.79 -6.51
CA VAL A 117 31.27 3.99 -7.35
C VAL A 117 32.29 4.92 -7.98
N THR A 118 33.60 4.73 -7.70
CA THR A 118 34.66 5.54 -8.27
C THR A 118 35.07 5.00 -9.64
N ALA A 119 34.16 5.10 -10.60
CA ALA A 119 34.35 4.57 -11.94
C ALA A 119 35.07 5.56 -12.85
N PRO A 120 35.92 5.08 -13.81
CA PRO A 120 36.36 5.89 -14.94
C PRO A 120 35.22 6.10 -15.94
N ALA A 121 35.41 6.99 -16.92
CA ALA A 121 34.48 7.16 -18.04
C ALA A 121 34.56 5.96 -19.00
N SER A 122 33.82 4.89 -18.70
CA SER A 122 33.82 3.62 -19.46
C SER A 122 32.57 2.80 -19.10
N CYS A 123 32.41 1.61 -19.65
CA CYS A 123 31.40 0.67 -19.18
C CYS A 123 31.72 0.16 -17.77
N VAL A 124 30.70 0.11 -16.91
CA VAL A 124 30.78 -0.36 -15.52
C VAL A 124 29.61 -1.27 -15.24
N VAL A 125 29.85 -2.39 -14.57
CA VAL A 125 28.81 -3.25 -14.00
C VAL A 125 28.89 -3.15 -12.48
N VAL A 126 27.79 -2.81 -11.83
CA VAL A 126 27.63 -2.82 -10.37
C VAL A 126 26.81 -4.04 -10.01
N GLU A 127 27.25 -4.79 -9.03
CA GLU A 127 26.56 -6.01 -8.57
C GLU A 127 26.33 -5.95 -7.07
N TYR A 128 25.21 -6.51 -6.62
CA TYR A 128 24.86 -6.68 -5.21
C TYR A 128 23.88 -7.84 -5.03
N ASP A 129 23.87 -8.38 -3.83
CA ASP A 129 22.88 -9.33 -3.39
C ASP A 129 21.80 -8.62 -2.59
N ILE A 130 20.55 -9.06 -2.70
CA ILE A 130 19.42 -8.50 -1.95
C ILE A 130 18.51 -9.59 -1.40
N HIS A 131 18.21 -9.49 -0.09
CA HIS A 131 17.28 -10.38 0.59
C HIS A 131 15.83 -9.93 0.39
N LEU A 132 14.99 -10.83 -0.14
CA LEU A 132 13.59 -10.57 -0.49
C LEU A 132 12.67 -11.47 0.33
N ASN A 133 12.42 -11.11 1.60
CA ASN A 133 11.57 -11.84 2.54
C ASN A 133 10.39 -11.02 3.04
N ALA A 134 10.11 -9.85 2.44
CA ALA A 134 9.02 -9.00 2.86
C ALA A 134 7.75 -9.42 2.11
N GLU A 135 6.86 -10.14 2.79
CA GLU A 135 5.54 -10.50 2.27
C GLU A 135 4.61 -9.29 2.26
N GLY A 136 3.56 -9.36 1.45
CA GLY A 136 2.53 -8.33 1.33
C GLY A 136 2.73 -7.39 0.14
N PRO A 137 1.70 -6.58 -0.21
CA PRO A 137 1.70 -5.75 -1.41
C PRO A 137 2.75 -4.64 -1.35
N PHE A 138 3.16 -4.24 -0.14
CA PHE A 138 4.22 -3.26 0.10
C PHE A 138 5.60 -3.90 0.23
N GLY A 139 5.70 -5.21 0.00
CA GLY A 139 6.91 -6.00 0.13
C GLY A 139 7.59 -6.27 -1.20
N ALA A 140 8.67 -7.04 -1.13
CA ALA A 140 9.24 -7.80 -2.23
C ALA A 140 9.68 -9.15 -1.66
N GLN A 141 9.29 -10.24 -2.31
CA GLN A 141 9.56 -11.59 -1.82
C GLN A 141 10.07 -12.49 -2.94
N LEU A 142 10.92 -13.43 -2.56
CA LEU A 142 11.43 -14.46 -3.44
C LEU A 142 11.55 -15.76 -2.64
N ASN A 143 11.04 -16.85 -3.17
CA ASN A 143 11.11 -18.17 -2.56
C ASN A 143 11.17 -19.27 -3.62
N ALA A 144 11.07 -20.54 -3.23
CA ALA A 144 11.16 -21.67 -4.15
C ALA A 144 9.96 -21.81 -5.12
N GLU A 145 8.86 -21.10 -4.88
CA GLU A 145 7.61 -21.21 -5.64
C GLU A 145 7.38 -20.00 -6.54
N HIS A 146 7.73 -18.80 -6.06
CA HIS A 146 7.56 -17.54 -6.79
C HIS A 146 8.46 -16.41 -6.30
N GLY A 147 8.47 -15.31 -7.06
CA GLY A 147 9.00 -14.01 -6.67
C GLY A 147 8.03 -12.90 -7.02
N PHE A 148 7.74 -12.03 -6.06
CA PHE A 148 7.03 -10.77 -6.26
C PHE A 148 8.02 -9.61 -6.11
N PHE A 149 8.11 -8.78 -7.15
CA PHE A 149 9.08 -7.70 -7.25
C PHE A 149 8.39 -6.34 -7.25
N ASN A 150 8.41 -5.69 -6.09
CA ASN A 150 8.19 -4.26 -5.98
C ASN A 150 9.55 -3.58 -6.18
N TRP A 151 9.81 -3.11 -7.39
CA TRP A 151 11.15 -2.70 -7.82
C TRP A 151 11.76 -1.56 -7.02
N ALA A 152 10.97 -0.68 -6.42
CA ALA A 152 11.47 0.36 -5.52
C ALA A 152 12.18 -0.21 -4.28
N MET A 153 11.87 -1.46 -3.91
CA MET A 153 12.53 -2.16 -2.80
C MET A 153 13.72 -3.02 -3.24
N VAL A 154 13.98 -3.11 -4.54
CA VAL A 154 14.95 -4.05 -5.11
C VAL A 154 16.08 -3.31 -5.82
N LEU A 155 15.78 -2.23 -6.55
CA LEU A 155 16.71 -1.63 -7.48
C LEU A 155 17.35 -0.35 -6.95
N LEU A 156 18.69 -0.36 -6.85
CA LEU A 156 19.48 0.87 -6.74
C LEU A 156 19.32 1.70 -8.01
N TYR A 157 19.28 3.02 -7.89
CA TYR A 157 19.23 3.92 -9.03
C TYR A 157 20.33 4.98 -8.98
N SER A 158 20.74 5.49 -10.14
CA SER A 158 21.58 6.67 -10.22
C SER A 158 20.75 7.92 -10.50
N PRO A 159 20.85 8.98 -9.69
CA PRO A 159 20.17 10.25 -9.98
C PRO A 159 20.52 10.83 -11.36
N SER A 160 21.73 10.57 -11.87
CA SER A 160 22.18 11.06 -13.16
C SER A 160 21.50 10.39 -14.37
N THR A 161 21.02 9.17 -14.22
CA THR A 161 20.33 8.40 -15.28
C THR A 161 18.86 8.16 -15.00
N ARG A 162 18.32 8.61 -13.85
CA ARG A 162 16.94 8.37 -13.41
C ARG A 162 15.90 8.73 -14.47
N ALA A 163 16.09 9.85 -15.18
CA ALA A 163 15.16 10.35 -16.19
C ALA A 163 15.37 9.74 -17.58
N GLN A 164 16.31 8.81 -17.74
CA GLN A 164 16.65 8.20 -19.02
C GLN A 164 15.99 6.83 -19.17
N LYS A 165 15.86 6.37 -20.44
CA LYS A 165 15.40 5.02 -20.73
C LYS A 165 16.32 3.98 -20.10
N MET A 166 15.73 2.90 -19.63
CA MET A 166 16.44 1.78 -19.02
C MET A 166 15.77 0.46 -19.38
N SER A 167 16.52 -0.63 -19.25
CA SER A 167 15.97 -1.96 -19.45
C SER A 167 16.07 -2.79 -18.17
N ILE A 168 15.21 -3.81 -18.08
CA ILE A 168 15.25 -4.82 -17.02
C ILE A 168 15.03 -6.21 -17.61
N GLN A 169 15.72 -7.21 -17.08
CA GLN A 169 15.62 -8.59 -17.51
C GLN A 169 15.87 -9.53 -16.32
N PHE A 170 15.12 -10.63 -16.25
CA PHE A 170 15.41 -11.72 -15.33
C PHE A 170 16.45 -12.68 -15.91
N LEU A 171 17.30 -13.24 -15.04
CA LEU A 171 18.31 -14.26 -15.35
C LEU A 171 18.14 -15.46 -14.41
N ASP A 172 18.64 -16.61 -14.84
CA ASP A 172 18.69 -17.84 -14.05
C ASP A 172 17.34 -18.24 -13.45
N VAL A 173 16.28 -18.06 -14.25
CA VAL A 173 14.90 -18.31 -13.85
C VAL A 173 14.58 -19.80 -13.91
N PRO A 174 13.95 -20.39 -12.87
CA PRO A 174 13.49 -21.76 -12.95
C PRO A 174 12.64 -22.02 -14.20
N PRO A 175 12.90 -23.09 -14.97
CA PRO A 175 12.29 -23.27 -16.30
C PRO A 175 10.76 -23.51 -16.27
N THR A 176 10.20 -23.77 -15.09
CA THR A 176 8.75 -23.95 -14.89
C THR A 176 8.02 -22.65 -14.56
N TRP A 177 8.76 -21.55 -14.34
CA TRP A 177 8.20 -20.28 -13.94
C TRP A 177 7.73 -19.47 -15.13
N SER A 178 6.59 -18.79 -14.95
CA SER A 178 6.05 -17.77 -15.85
C SER A 178 6.37 -16.38 -15.31
N LEU A 179 6.18 -15.36 -16.15
CA LEU A 179 6.27 -13.95 -15.78
C LEU A 179 4.96 -13.24 -16.13
N HIS A 180 4.51 -12.39 -15.25
CA HIS A 180 3.57 -11.33 -15.55
C HIS A 180 4.02 -10.03 -14.87
N ASP A 181 4.31 -9.04 -15.66
CA ASP A 181 4.69 -7.68 -15.22
C ASP A 181 3.56 -6.72 -15.58
N VAL A 182 3.30 -5.78 -14.68
CA VAL A 182 2.15 -4.86 -14.82
C VAL A 182 2.22 -4.02 -16.08
N HIS A 183 3.41 -3.57 -16.53
CA HIS A 183 3.49 -2.65 -17.66
C HIS A 183 4.80 -2.69 -18.48
N VAL A 184 5.94 -3.02 -17.87
CA VAL A 184 7.26 -2.82 -18.50
C VAL A 184 7.75 -4.07 -19.26
N MET A 185 7.63 -5.26 -18.65
CA MET A 185 8.15 -6.50 -19.22
C MET A 185 7.07 -7.33 -19.93
N GLY A 186 5.79 -7.12 -19.59
CA GLY A 186 4.66 -7.90 -20.11
C GLY A 186 4.64 -9.35 -19.59
N GLU A 187 4.32 -10.30 -20.45
CA GLU A 187 4.11 -11.70 -20.08
C GLU A 187 5.14 -12.62 -20.74
N ALA A 188 5.50 -13.68 -20.02
CA ALA A 188 6.30 -14.77 -20.57
C ALA A 188 5.89 -16.13 -20.00
N SER A 189 5.72 -17.11 -20.90
CA SER A 189 5.43 -18.49 -20.55
C SER A 189 6.67 -19.20 -19.96
N PRO A 190 6.50 -20.36 -19.30
CA PRO A 190 7.61 -21.14 -18.78
C PRO A 190 8.72 -21.40 -19.81
N GLY A 191 9.97 -21.25 -19.38
CA GLY A 191 11.17 -21.41 -20.22
C GLY A 191 11.43 -20.25 -21.21
N LYS A 192 10.66 -19.15 -21.15
CA LYS A 192 10.84 -17.96 -21.98
C LYS A 192 11.05 -16.67 -21.17
N VAL A 193 10.99 -16.73 -19.85
CA VAL A 193 11.08 -15.54 -18.99
C VAL A 193 12.38 -14.77 -19.21
N GLU A 194 13.50 -15.46 -19.35
CA GLU A 194 14.80 -14.82 -19.61
C GLU A 194 14.92 -14.14 -20.98
N GLN A 195 13.97 -14.40 -21.89
CA GLN A 195 13.89 -13.74 -23.20
C GLN A 195 13.03 -12.47 -23.15
N ALA A 196 12.26 -12.28 -22.08
CA ALA A 196 11.44 -11.09 -21.86
C ALA A 196 12.31 -10.00 -21.22
N ALA A 197 12.67 -8.99 -22.03
CA ALA A 197 13.35 -7.80 -21.56
C ALA A 197 12.40 -6.60 -21.63
N GLY A 198 12.21 -5.93 -20.48
CA GLY A 198 11.39 -4.73 -20.41
C GLY A 198 12.20 -3.46 -20.71
N ILE A 199 11.53 -2.45 -21.27
CA ILE A 199 12.10 -1.11 -21.45
C ILE A 199 11.18 -0.10 -20.79
N ALA A 200 11.69 0.59 -19.78
CA ALA A 200 11.01 1.70 -19.11
C ALA A 200 11.51 3.05 -19.67
N ALA A 201 10.63 4.05 -19.73
CA ALA A 201 11.00 5.39 -20.15
C ALA A 201 11.95 6.08 -19.15
N ASN A 202 11.86 5.70 -17.87
CA ASN A 202 12.67 6.23 -16.78
C ASN A 202 12.56 5.30 -15.56
N TYR A 203 13.30 5.61 -14.49
CA TYR A 203 13.27 4.84 -13.25
C TYR A 203 11.89 4.85 -12.58
N ASP A 204 11.18 6.00 -12.61
CA ASP A 204 9.89 6.14 -11.96
C ASP A 204 8.85 5.20 -12.58
N GLN A 205 8.85 5.04 -13.92
CA GLN A 205 8.02 4.06 -14.60
C GLN A 205 8.43 2.62 -14.28
N LEU A 206 9.74 2.35 -14.18
CA LEU A 206 10.24 1.01 -13.87
C LEU A 206 9.76 0.55 -12.49
N VAL A 207 9.90 1.40 -11.47
CA VAL A 207 9.53 1.02 -10.10
C VAL A 207 8.03 1.04 -9.83
N ASP A 208 7.25 1.65 -10.72
CA ASP A 208 5.78 1.60 -10.72
C ASP A 208 5.23 0.39 -11.50
N SER A 209 6.06 -0.53 -11.94
CA SER A 209 5.68 -1.72 -12.70
C SER A 209 6.08 -2.98 -11.94
N SER A 210 5.27 -3.39 -10.97
CA SER A 210 5.55 -4.61 -10.21
C SER A 210 5.45 -5.87 -11.07
N ALA A 211 6.23 -6.90 -10.71
CA ALA A 211 6.29 -8.16 -11.45
C ALA A 211 6.07 -9.36 -10.54
N GLU A 212 5.29 -10.32 -11.03
CA GLU A 212 5.16 -11.67 -10.49
C GLU A 212 5.89 -12.65 -11.39
N VAL A 213 6.80 -13.43 -10.84
CA VAL A 213 7.50 -14.49 -11.56
C VAL A 213 7.42 -15.78 -10.75
N GLY A 214 6.91 -16.88 -11.35
CA GLY A 214 6.71 -18.10 -10.59
C GLY A 214 5.64 -18.99 -11.16
N VAL A 215 5.04 -19.81 -10.26
CA VAL A 215 3.88 -20.64 -10.57
C VAL A 215 2.64 -19.97 -9.99
N PHE A 216 1.84 -19.39 -10.85
CA PHE A 216 0.61 -18.68 -10.49
C PHE A 216 -0.52 -19.03 -11.46
N GLN A 217 -1.75 -18.65 -11.10
CA GLN A 217 -2.88 -18.71 -12.02
C GLN A 217 -3.01 -17.37 -12.73
N HIS A 218 -3.23 -17.41 -14.04
CA HIS A 218 -3.47 -16.22 -14.86
C HIS A 218 -4.71 -16.45 -15.71
N PHE A 219 -5.60 -15.47 -15.69
CA PHE A 219 -6.76 -15.39 -16.56
C PHE A 219 -7.08 -13.93 -16.87
N GLU A 220 -7.86 -13.67 -17.90
CA GLU A 220 -8.16 -12.33 -18.38
C GLU A 220 -9.62 -12.18 -18.78
N PHE A 221 -10.09 -10.96 -18.75
CA PHE A 221 -11.39 -10.59 -19.32
C PHE A 221 -11.30 -9.27 -20.09
N GLN A 222 -12.28 -9.09 -21.00
CA GLN A 222 -12.45 -7.84 -21.73
C GLN A 222 -13.67 -7.10 -21.19
N GLU A 223 -13.50 -5.81 -20.88
CA GLU A 223 -14.59 -4.91 -20.48
C GLU A 223 -14.22 -3.48 -20.89
N ASP A 224 -15.21 -2.69 -21.34
CA ASP A 224 -15.03 -1.27 -21.71
C ASP A 224 -13.83 -1.04 -22.67
N ASP A 225 -13.67 -1.89 -23.67
CA ASP A 225 -12.57 -1.88 -24.66
C ASP A 225 -11.15 -1.99 -24.05
N ALA A 226 -11.01 -2.56 -22.86
CA ALA A 226 -9.73 -2.83 -22.20
C ALA A 226 -9.57 -4.31 -21.85
N THR A 227 -8.31 -4.75 -21.72
CA THR A 227 -7.95 -6.07 -21.23
C THR A 227 -7.59 -5.98 -19.75
N TYR A 228 -8.22 -6.82 -18.93
CA TYR A 228 -7.90 -6.94 -17.53
C TYR A 228 -7.27 -8.29 -17.25
N HIS A 229 -6.03 -8.28 -16.75
CA HIS A 229 -5.31 -9.47 -16.34
C HIS A 229 -5.49 -9.70 -14.86
N ILE A 230 -5.72 -10.96 -14.49
CA ILE A 230 -5.85 -11.40 -13.10
C ILE A 230 -4.79 -12.46 -12.86
N VAL A 231 -3.81 -12.12 -12.05
CA VAL A 231 -2.71 -13.00 -11.65
C VAL A 231 -2.89 -13.35 -10.19
N VAL A 232 -2.92 -14.65 -9.87
CA VAL A 232 -3.22 -15.11 -8.51
C VAL A 232 -2.20 -16.13 -8.04
N HIS A 233 -1.49 -15.79 -6.98
CA HIS A 233 -0.71 -16.73 -6.20
C HIS A 233 -1.52 -17.16 -4.98
N ALA A 234 -2.01 -18.41 -4.96
CA ALA A 234 -2.88 -18.93 -3.92
C ALA A 234 -2.80 -20.46 -3.82
N GLY A 235 -3.14 -21.00 -2.68
CA GLY A 235 -3.30 -22.44 -2.49
C GLY A 235 -4.54 -23.00 -3.21
N PRO A 236 -4.53 -24.30 -3.54
CA PRO A 236 -5.67 -24.95 -4.19
C PRO A 236 -6.98 -24.78 -3.39
N GLY A 237 -8.03 -24.23 -4.03
CA GLY A 237 -9.36 -24.08 -3.44
C GLY A 237 -9.47 -22.94 -2.41
N ASP A 238 -8.50 -22.04 -2.33
CA ASP A 238 -8.54 -20.90 -1.41
C ASP A 238 -9.53 -19.81 -1.87
N TYR A 239 -9.83 -19.74 -3.17
CA TYR A 239 -10.78 -18.78 -3.74
C TYR A 239 -11.57 -19.40 -4.90
N ASP A 240 -12.58 -18.66 -5.37
CA ASP A 240 -13.40 -18.97 -6.54
C ASP A 240 -13.03 -18.01 -7.68
N ALA A 241 -12.35 -18.52 -8.70
CA ALA A 241 -11.83 -17.72 -9.81
C ALA A 241 -12.95 -17.05 -10.64
N ALA A 242 -14.05 -17.78 -10.92
CA ALA A 242 -15.16 -17.22 -11.68
C ALA A 242 -15.87 -16.09 -10.92
N LYS A 243 -15.97 -16.23 -9.60
CA LYS A 243 -16.54 -15.21 -8.75
C LYS A 243 -15.61 -14.00 -8.62
N LEU A 244 -14.29 -14.21 -8.59
CA LEU A 244 -13.31 -13.13 -8.59
C LEU A 244 -13.43 -12.31 -9.88
N GLU A 245 -13.48 -12.97 -11.04
CA GLU A 245 -13.66 -12.32 -12.33
C GLU A 245 -14.97 -11.52 -12.39
N ASP A 246 -16.12 -12.09 -11.96
CA ASP A 246 -17.41 -11.38 -11.93
C ASP A 246 -17.35 -10.11 -11.06
N ILE A 247 -16.73 -10.22 -9.88
CA ILE A 247 -16.54 -9.08 -8.97
C ILE A 247 -15.73 -7.97 -9.65
N LEU A 248 -14.58 -8.33 -10.23
CA LEU A 248 -13.70 -7.34 -10.86
C LEU A 248 -14.33 -6.70 -12.09
N ARG A 249 -14.98 -7.48 -12.95
CA ARG A 249 -15.71 -6.97 -14.12
C ARG A 249 -16.73 -5.90 -13.71
N ARG A 250 -17.49 -6.15 -12.66
CA ARG A 250 -18.52 -5.22 -12.17
C ARG A 250 -17.93 -3.97 -11.52
N ILE A 251 -16.81 -4.10 -10.78
CA ILE A 251 -16.12 -2.96 -10.19
C ILE A 251 -15.51 -2.08 -11.27
N THR A 252 -14.73 -2.67 -12.18
CA THR A 252 -14.03 -1.92 -13.23
C THR A 252 -15.01 -1.19 -14.13
N HIS A 253 -16.11 -1.85 -14.54
CA HIS A 253 -17.17 -1.21 -15.30
C HIS A 253 -17.79 -0.02 -14.55
N ALA A 254 -18.14 -0.20 -13.26
CA ALA A 254 -18.77 0.86 -12.47
C ALA A 254 -17.86 2.09 -12.31
N GLU A 255 -16.56 1.89 -12.13
CA GLU A 255 -15.61 3.00 -11.93
C GLU A 255 -15.23 3.69 -13.23
N VAL A 256 -15.05 2.94 -14.33
CA VAL A 256 -14.81 3.50 -15.66
C VAL A 256 -16.01 4.33 -16.12
N ASP A 257 -17.24 3.83 -15.95
CA ASP A 257 -18.47 4.57 -16.24
C ASP A 257 -18.58 5.83 -15.36
N TRP A 258 -18.32 5.68 -14.06
CA TRP A 258 -18.40 6.82 -13.14
C TRP A 258 -17.37 7.91 -13.47
N MET A 259 -16.14 7.55 -13.85
CA MET A 259 -15.12 8.51 -14.29
C MET A 259 -15.33 9.00 -15.72
N ALA A 260 -16.13 8.29 -16.53
CA ALA A 260 -16.26 8.53 -17.97
C ALA A 260 -14.90 8.69 -18.66
N ASP A 261 -13.91 7.93 -18.21
CA ASP A 261 -12.52 8.02 -18.63
C ASP A 261 -11.83 6.67 -18.45
N ARG A 262 -11.05 6.24 -19.45
CA ARG A 262 -10.29 5.00 -19.44
C ARG A 262 -8.88 5.25 -20.01
N PRO A 263 -7.93 5.72 -19.20
CA PRO A 263 -6.60 6.11 -19.65
C PRO A 263 -5.60 4.93 -19.76
N PHE A 264 -6.08 3.75 -20.15
CA PHE A 264 -5.30 2.52 -20.29
C PHE A 264 -5.94 1.58 -21.32
N ASP A 265 -5.17 0.70 -21.93
CA ASP A 265 -5.63 -0.39 -22.79
C ASP A 265 -5.56 -1.75 -22.08
N SER A 266 -4.74 -1.84 -21.04
CA SER A 266 -4.56 -3.03 -20.23
C SER A 266 -4.34 -2.64 -18.75
N TYR A 267 -4.91 -3.44 -17.84
CA TYR A 267 -4.74 -3.29 -16.38
C TYR A 267 -4.57 -4.64 -15.71
N THR A 268 -3.65 -4.73 -14.73
CA THR A 268 -3.31 -5.98 -14.05
C THR A 268 -3.66 -5.94 -12.59
N PHE A 269 -4.40 -6.95 -12.11
CA PHE A 269 -4.59 -7.25 -10.70
C PHE A 269 -3.66 -8.40 -10.31
N LEU A 270 -2.67 -8.13 -9.44
CA LEU A 270 -1.81 -9.15 -8.83
C LEU A 270 -2.34 -9.50 -7.45
N TYR A 271 -2.77 -10.73 -7.24
CA TYR A 271 -3.30 -11.18 -5.96
C TYR A 271 -2.40 -12.21 -5.30
N HIS A 272 -2.12 -11.99 -4.02
CA HIS A 272 -1.62 -13.02 -3.13
C HIS A 272 -2.69 -13.33 -2.07
N PHE A 273 -3.01 -14.62 -1.93
CA PHE A 273 -3.96 -15.10 -0.92
C PHE A 273 -3.25 -15.96 0.12
N PRO A 274 -2.42 -15.34 0.99
CA PRO A 274 -1.72 -16.06 2.05
C PRO A 274 -2.70 -16.55 3.10
N ARG A 275 -2.31 -17.61 3.84
CA ARG A 275 -3.10 -18.14 4.94
C ARG A 275 -2.64 -17.60 6.27
N GLY A 276 -3.53 -16.95 7.01
CA GLY A 276 -3.29 -16.45 8.37
C GLY A 276 -2.90 -14.98 8.47
N HIS A 277 -2.53 -14.35 7.37
CA HIS A 277 -2.22 -12.92 7.27
C HIS A 277 -2.68 -12.39 5.90
N GLY A 278 -2.35 -11.16 5.59
CA GLY A 278 -2.70 -10.50 4.33
C GLY A 278 -3.87 -9.53 4.50
N ALA A 279 -3.58 -8.27 4.25
CA ALA A 279 -4.56 -7.19 4.14
C ALA A 279 -3.92 -6.00 3.44
N GLY A 280 -4.64 -5.42 2.47
CA GLY A 280 -4.27 -4.19 1.79
C GLY A 280 -3.87 -4.38 0.35
N GLY A 281 -3.66 -3.27 -0.31
CA GLY A 281 -3.20 -3.19 -1.68
C GLY A 281 -2.16 -2.11 -1.85
N MET A 282 -1.54 -2.10 -3.01
CA MET A 282 -0.60 -1.09 -3.47
C MET A 282 -0.91 -0.75 -4.91
N GLU A 283 -1.21 0.49 -5.12
CA GLU A 283 -1.61 1.03 -6.40
C GLU A 283 -0.42 1.26 -7.35
N HIS A 284 -0.63 0.98 -8.63
CA HIS A 284 0.26 1.28 -9.74
C HIS A 284 -0.51 1.95 -10.89
N ALA A 285 0.20 2.64 -11.80
CA ALA A 285 -0.46 3.36 -12.91
C ALA A 285 -1.23 2.46 -13.87
N TYR A 286 -0.88 1.18 -13.95
CA TYR A 286 -1.48 0.19 -14.85
C TYR A 286 -1.82 -1.14 -14.17
N GLY A 287 -1.87 -1.15 -12.85
CA GLY A 287 -2.21 -2.34 -12.09
C GLY A 287 -2.21 -2.10 -10.59
N THR A 288 -2.40 -3.16 -9.85
CA THR A 288 -2.32 -3.16 -8.39
C THR A 288 -1.86 -4.51 -7.86
N ALA A 289 -1.14 -4.51 -6.74
CA ALA A 289 -0.83 -5.71 -5.98
C ALA A 289 -1.68 -5.75 -4.71
N ILE A 290 -2.35 -6.88 -4.47
CA ILE A 290 -3.33 -7.01 -3.37
C ILE A 290 -3.09 -8.31 -2.59
N ASP A 291 -2.98 -8.19 -1.28
CA ASP A 291 -2.96 -9.33 -0.37
C ASP A 291 -4.26 -9.43 0.42
N VAL A 292 -4.90 -10.59 0.42
CA VAL A 292 -6.07 -10.87 1.26
C VAL A 292 -5.98 -12.28 1.85
N ASN A 293 -6.22 -12.37 3.16
CA ASN A 293 -6.18 -13.65 3.87
C ASN A 293 -7.16 -14.68 3.29
N ALA A 294 -6.62 -15.79 2.78
CA ALA A 294 -7.36 -16.87 2.13
C ALA A 294 -8.40 -17.58 3.00
N GLN A 295 -8.28 -17.53 4.33
CA GLN A 295 -9.04 -18.41 5.26
C GLN A 295 -10.56 -18.38 5.10
N ARG A 296 -11.11 -17.34 4.48
CA ARG A 296 -12.57 -17.17 4.33
C ARG A 296 -13.01 -16.80 2.91
N LEU A 297 -12.07 -16.67 1.97
CA LEU A 297 -12.39 -16.16 0.63
C LEU A 297 -13.35 -17.07 -0.15
N ASN A 298 -13.27 -18.40 0.03
CA ASN A 298 -14.21 -19.34 -0.58
C ASN A 298 -15.66 -19.18 -0.09
N ARG A 299 -15.88 -18.47 1.02
CA ARG A 299 -17.22 -18.19 1.59
C ARG A 299 -17.64 -16.74 1.42
N ASN A 300 -16.69 -15.83 1.47
CA ASN A 300 -16.95 -14.40 1.40
C ASN A 300 -15.81 -13.67 0.68
N MET A 301 -16.07 -13.24 -0.55
CA MET A 301 -15.14 -12.49 -1.38
C MET A 301 -15.25 -10.95 -1.18
N MET A 302 -16.11 -10.48 -0.28
CA MET A 302 -16.26 -9.05 -0.05
C MET A 302 -14.99 -8.31 0.41
N PRO A 303 -14.08 -8.91 1.20
CA PRO A 303 -12.79 -8.28 1.48
C PRO A 303 -11.96 -8.01 0.21
N VAL A 304 -11.99 -8.93 -0.76
CA VAL A 304 -11.32 -8.72 -2.06
C VAL A 304 -12.03 -7.62 -2.84
N ALA A 305 -13.37 -7.63 -2.91
CA ALA A 305 -14.13 -6.61 -3.62
C ALA A 305 -13.83 -5.20 -3.07
N SER A 306 -13.81 -5.04 -1.74
CA SER A 306 -13.59 -3.75 -1.10
C SER A 306 -12.19 -3.19 -1.40
N VAL A 307 -11.14 -4.00 -1.20
CA VAL A 307 -9.78 -3.54 -1.49
C VAL A 307 -9.58 -3.33 -3.00
N SER A 308 -10.17 -4.18 -3.85
CA SER A 308 -10.01 -4.02 -5.31
C SER A 308 -10.68 -2.75 -5.85
N ALA A 309 -11.83 -2.35 -5.30
CA ALA A 309 -12.48 -1.10 -5.68
C ALA A 309 -11.65 0.12 -5.22
N HIS A 310 -11.05 0.06 -4.05
CA HIS A 310 -10.14 1.11 -3.58
C HIS A 310 -8.91 1.22 -4.49
N GLU A 311 -8.22 0.10 -4.71
CA GLU A 311 -6.96 0.07 -5.47
C GLU A 311 -7.16 0.39 -6.96
N PHE A 312 -8.28 -0.01 -7.56
CA PHE A 312 -8.55 0.30 -8.95
C PHE A 312 -8.85 1.79 -9.15
N PHE A 313 -9.54 2.44 -8.18
CA PHE A 313 -9.82 3.86 -8.25
C PHE A 313 -8.54 4.72 -8.16
N HIS A 314 -7.48 4.22 -7.55
CA HIS A 314 -6.17 4.88 -7.57
C HIS A 314 -5.59 5.08 -8.96
N LEU A 315 -6.07 4.36 -9.97
CA LEU A 315 -5.75 4.62 -11.37
C LEU A 315 -5.93 6.11 -11.74
N TRP A 316 -6.96 6.73 -11.20
CA TRP A 316 -7.21 8.19 -11.34
C TRP A 316 -6.66 8.96 -10.14
N ASN A 317 -7.10 8.65 -8.95
CA ASN A 317 -6.73 9.30 -7.70
C ASN A 317 -5.77 8.38 -6.91
N VAL A 318 -4.56 8.51 -7.07
CA VAL A 318 -3.46 9.42 -6.99
C VAL A 318 -2.46 9.25 -8.18
N LYS A 319 -2.67 8.29 -9.06
CA LYS A 319 -1.69 8.03 -10.13
C LYS A 319 -1.74 9.10 -11.23
N ARG A 320 -2.88 9.75 -11.44
CA ARG A 320 -3.11 10.79 -12.45
C ARG A 320 -3.57 12.13 -11.87
N ILE A 321 -4.62 12.13 -11.05
CA ILE A 321 -5.03 13.28 -10.25
C ILE A 321 -4.14 13.29 -9.01
N ARG A 322 -3.00 14.01 -9.09
CA ARG A 322 -1.91 13.88 -8.13
C ARG A 322 -1.59 15.22 -7.45
N PRO A 323 -1.41 15.25 -6.12
CA PRO A 323 -1.06 16.47 -5.40
C PRO A 323 0.35 16.95 -5.77
N GLN A 324 0.52 18.26 -5.88
CA GLN A 324 1.80 18.90 -6.19
C GLN A 324 2.88 18.59 -5.14
N SER A 325 2.48 18.43 -3.90
CA SER A 325 3.41 18.09 -2.80
C SER A 325 4.06 16.69 -2.93
N LEU A 326 3.53 15.81 -3.79
CA LEU A 326 4.11 14.52 -4.11
C LEU A 326 4.95 14.52 -5.41
N GLU A 327 5.28 15.71 -5.95
CA GLU A 327 6.03 15.87 -7.19
C GLU A 327 7.10 16.99 -7.11
N PRO A 328 8.29 16.79 -7.72
CA PRO A 328 8.79 15.50 -8.23
C PRO A 328 9.05 14.51 -7.09
N ILE A 329 8.91 13.22 -7.36
CA ILE A 329 9.12 12.19 -6.34
C ILE A 329 10.55 12.26 -5.78
N ASP A 330 10.70 12.39 -4.46
CA ASP A 330 11.97 12.23 -3.75
C ASP A 330 12.02 10.86 -3.06
N TYR A 331 12.76 9.92 -3.64
CA TYR A 331 12.94 8.60 -3.06
C TYR A 331 13.89 8.56 -1.87
N GLN A 332 14.57 9.66 -1.52
CA GLN A 332 15.55 9.72 -0.44
C GLN A 332 15.02 10.37 0.84
N GLY A 333 13.80 10.88 0.82
CA GLY A 333 13.23 11.60 1.94
C GLY A 333 11.71 11.52 2.04
N ILE A 334 11.18 12.18 3.05
CA ILE A 334 9.73 12.35 3.22
C ILE A 334 9.22 13.44 2.26
N MET A 335 8.01 13.24 1.78
CA MET A 335 7.30 14.23 0.98
C MET A 335 6.15 14.80 1.80
N ASN A 336 6.32 16.04 2.28
CA ASN A 336 5.34 16.68 3.17
C ASN A 336 4.05 17.03 2.40
N THR A 337 3.10 16.12 2.39
CA THR A 337 1.80 16.33 1.77
C THR A 337 0.69 16.45 2.82
N ARG A 338 -0.25 17.36 2.58
CA ARG A 338 -1.49 17.51 3.34
C ARG A 338 -2.70 16.90 2.62
N ALA A 339 -2.47 16.23 1.48
CA ALA A 339 -3.54 15.77 0.61
C ALA A 339 -3.86 14.28 0.74
N LEU A 340 -3.27 13.53 1.71
CA LEU A 340 -3.55 12.09 1.84
C LEU A 340 -5.02 11.80 2.17
N TRP A 341 -5.73 12.71 2.82
CA TRP A 341 -7.17 12.59 3.03
C TRP A 341 -7.96 12.55 1.72
N PHE A 342 -7.47 13.26 0.69
CA PHE A 342 -8.04 13.20 -0.65
C PHE A 342 -7.56 11.95 -1.39
N SER A 343 -6.24 11.71 -1.41
CA SER A 343 -5.65 10.59 -2.14
C SER A 343 -6.16 9.23 -1.66
N GLU A 344 -6.36 9.07 -0.35
CA GLU A 344 -6.76 7.80 0.28
C GLU A 344 -8.23 7.82 0.74
N GLY A 345 -8.60 8.87 1.48
CA GLY A 345 -9.94 8.97 2.07
C GLY A 345 -11.04 9.09 1.02
N LEU A 346 -10.85 9.93 -0.01
CA LEU A 346 -11.82 10.01 -1.09
C LEU A 346 -11.79 8.79 -2.01
N THR A 347 -10.63 8.15 -2.16
CA THR A 347 -10.57 6.84 -2.84
C THR A 347 -11.43 5.81 -2.12
N SER A 348 -11.35 5.74 -0.79
CA SER A 348 -12.25 4.88 0.03
C SER A 348 -13.72 5.27 -0.14
N THR A 349 -14.03 6.59 -0.13
CA THR A 349 -15.40 7.09 -0.35
C THR A 349 -15.97 6.62 -1.68
N VAL A 350 -15.19 6.73 -2.76
CA VAL A 350 -15.64 6.31 -4.10
C VAL A 350 -15.68 4.79 -4.21
N GLY A 351 -14.65 4.08 -3.75
CA GLY A 351 -14.60 2.62 -3.79
C GLY A 351 -15.80 1.98 -3.11
N ASP A 352 -16.16 2.41 -1.90
CA ASP A 352 -17.34 1.89 -1.19
C ASP A 352 -18.65 2.24 -1.89
N LEU A 353 -18.76 3.44 -2.49
CA LEU A 353 -19.92 3.81 -3.30
C LEU A 353 -20.03 2.96 -4.56
N MET A 354 -18.91 2.68 -5.22
CA MET A 354 -18.86 1.84 -6.42
C MET A 354 -19.25 0.39 -6.14
N LEU A 355 -19.01 -0.14 -4.95
CA LEU A 355 -19.53 -1.46 -4.56
C LEU A 355 -21.07 -1.52 -4.59
N VAL A 356 -21.76 -0.43 -4.28
CA VAL A 356 -23.23 -0.36 -4.41
C VAL A 356 -23.61 -0.32 -5.88
N ARG A 357 -22.99 0.54 -6.68
CA ARG A 357 -23.26 0.73 -8.11
C ARG A 357 -22.95 -0.52 -8.92
N ALA A 358 -21.90 -1.24 -8.54
CA ALA A 358 -21.60 -2.57 -9.03
C ALA A 358 -22.60 -3.66 -8.57
N GLY A 359 -23.55 -3.32 -7.69
CA GLY A 359 -24.53 -4.25 -7.12
C GLY A 359 -23.92 -5.34 -6.23
N LEU A 360 -22.73 -5.09 -5.67
CA LEU A 360 -22.04 -5.97 -4.72
C LEU A 360 -22.48 -5.68 -3.28
N TYR A 361 -22.81 -4.42 -2.98
CA TYR A 361 -23.44 -3.99 -1.73
C TYR A 361 -24.90 -3.60 -1.95
N GLY A 362 -25.72 -3.84 -0.93
CA GLY A 362 -27.02 -3.20 -0.83
C GLY A 362 -26.91 -1.85 -0.11
N GLU A 363 -27.91 -0.97 -0.30
CA GLU A 363 -27.98 0.34 0.38
C GLU A 363 -27.71 0.24 1.89
N ARG A 364 -28.32 -0.74 2.57
CA ARG A 364 -28.14 -0.90 4.02
C ARG A 364 -26.68 -1.21 4.39
N GLN A 365 -25.99 -2.04 3.61
CA GLN A 365 -24.59 -2.37 3.87
C GLN A 365 -23.68 -1.15 3.70
N TYR A 366 -23.95 -0.31 2.71
CA TYR A 366 -23.23 0.94 2.51
C TYR A 366 -23.45 1.93 3.68
N LEU A 367 -24.73 2.12 4.08
CA LEU A 367 -25.04 2.98 5.23
C LEU A 367 -24.44 2.48 6.54
N ASP A 368 -24.40 1.16 6.74
CA ASP A 368 -23.72 0.55 7.90
C ASP A 368 -22.20 0.76 7.84
N ARG A 369 -21.61 0.72 6.64
CA ARG A 369 -20.20 1.01 6.44
C ARG A 369 -19.87 2.46 6.81
N VAL A 370 -20.59 3.43 6.28
CA VAL A 370 -20.45 4.86 6.62
C VAL A 370 -20.63 5.11 8.13
N ALA A 371 -21.63 4.48 8.73
CA ALA A 371 -21.88 4.58 10.17
C ALA A 371 -20.72 3.99 11.01
N SER A 372 -20.10 2.92 10.52
CA SER A 372 -18.92 2.33 11.15
C SER A 372 -17.72 3.30 11.10
N GLU A 373 -17.49 3.98 9.97
CA GLU A 373 -16.42 4.96 9.84
C GLU A 373 -16.63 6.17 10.77
N ILE A 374 -17.86 6.65 10.89
CA ILE A 374 -18.22 7.69 11.88
C ILE A 374 -17.93 7.20 13.30
N SER A 375 -18.32 5.97 13.63
CA SER A 375 -18.09 5.38 14.96
C SER A 375 -16.61 5.27 15.27
N GLU A 376 -15.80 4.76 14.33
CA GLU A 376 -14.35 4.64 14.49
C GLU A 376 -13.71 6.01 14.75
N LEU A 377 -14.08 7.03 13.97
CA LEU A 377 -13.56 8.39 14.16
C LEU A 377 -13.89 8.94 15.55
N GLN A 378 -15.13 8.76 16.01
CA GLN A 378 -15.61 9.27 17.29
C GLN A 378 -14.97 8.55 18.49
N LEU A 379 -14.59 7.29 18.34
CA LEU A 379 -13.88 6.52 19.34
C LEU A 379 -12.41 6.92 19.51
N ARG A 380 -11.87 7.71 18.58
CA ARG A 380 -10.49 8.19 18.64
C ARG A 380 -10.42 9.60 19.22
N PRO A 381 -9.99 9.78 20.51
CA PRO A 381 -9.95 11.11 21.14
C PRO A 381 -9.17 12.15 20.33
N ALA A 382 -8.19 11.70 19.54
CA ALA A 382 -7.38 12.56 18.66
C ALA A 382 -8.18 13.37 17.64
N HIS A 383 -9.43 12.98 17.30
CA HIS A 383 -10.28 13.76 16.38
C HIS A 383 -10.50 15.21 16.86
N ARG A 384 -10.28 15.49 18.16
CA ARG A 384 -10.48 16.80 18.77
C ARG A 384 -9.30 17.75 18.60
N TRP A 385 -8.11 17.26 18.21
CA TRP A 385 -6.90 18.08 18.13
C TRP A 385 -6.01 17.81 16.91
N GLN A 386 -6.22 16.74 16.18
CA GLN A 386 -5.51 16.50 14.93
C GLN A 386 -6.45 16.67 13.73
N SER A 387 -6.07 17.55 12.80
CA SER A 387 -6.78 17.71 11.54
C SER A 387 -6.49 16.51 10.60
N VAL A 388 -7.32 16.34 9.57
CA VAL A 388 -7.06 15.29 8.60
C VAL A 388 -5.83 15.61 7.73
N GLU A 389 -5.53 16.88 7.52
CA GLU A 389 -4.29 17.33 6.88
C GLU A 389 -3.04 16.99 7.70
N ASP A 390 -3.09 17.26 9.02
CA ASP A 390 -1.97 16.95 9.91
C ASP A 390 -1.75 15.44 10.03
N SER A 391 -2.82 14.64 10.00
CA SER A 391 -2.71 13.18 9.93
C SER A 391 -1.93 12.72 8.70
N GLY A 392 -2.08 13.38 7.55
CA GLY A 392 -1.30 13.12 6.35
C GLY A 392 0.18 13.45 6.51
N LEU A 393 0.50 14.58 7.16
CA LEU A 393 1.90 14.95 7.44
C LEU A 393 2.59 13.96 8.39
N ASP A 394 1.87 13.46 9.38
CA ASP A 394 2.40 12.56 10.40
C ASP A 394 2.56 11.11 9.90
N ALA A 395 1.95 10.75 8.77
CA ALA A 395 1.95 9.39 8.22
C ALA A 395 3.35 8.79 8.03
N TRP A 396 4.32 9.60 7.61
CA TRP A 396 5.67 9.17 7.25
C TRP A 396 6.46 8.52 8.38
N TYR A 397 6.19 8.89 9.61
CA TYR A 397 6.86 8.37 10.80
C TYR A 397 5.96 7.50 11.68
N GLU A 398 4.66 7.71 11.60
CA GLU A 398 3.70 7.15 12.52
C GLU A 398 2.84 6.04 11.94
N GLY A 399 3.09 5.55 10.72
CA GLY A 399 2.25 4.65 9.99
C GLY A 399 1.44 3.65 10.82
N ASN A 400 2.10 2.83 11.65
CA ASN A 400 1.40 1.93 12.56
C ASN A 400 1.02 2.56 13.91
N ALA A 401 1.56 3.74 14.25
CA ALA A 401 1.23 4.41 15.52
C ALA A 401 -0.22 4.87 15.54
N PHE A 402 -0.80 5.19 14.39
CA PHE A 402 -2.21 5.45 14.22
C PHE A 402 -3.11 4.37 14.84
N TYR A 403 -2.86 3.10 14.54
CA TYR A 403 -3.66 2.00 15.07
C TYR A 403 -3.40 1.72 16.55
N ARG A 404 -2.24 2.11 17.07
CA ARG A 404 -1.82 1.86 18.46
C ARG A 404 -2.20 2.93 19.45
N THR A 405 -2.37 4.18 19.00
CA THR A 405 -2.54 5.36 19.89
C THR A 405 -3.70 6.24 19.45
N PRO A 406 -4.96 5.79 19.67
CA PRO A 406 -6.17 6.54 19.31
C PRO A 406 -6.26 7.90 20.03
N GLU A 407 -5.59 8.07 21.17
CA GLU A 407 -5.49 9.35 21.87
C GLU A 407 -4.58 10.35 21.13
N ARG A 408 -3.67 9.86 20.29
CA ARG A 408 -2.65 10.68 19.64
C ARG A 408 -2.97 11.01 18.20
N SER A 409 -3.46 10.04 17.44
CA SER A 409 -3.65 10.18 16.01
C SER A 409 -5.02 9.71 15.53
N ILE A 410 -5.49 10.36 14.44
CA ILE A 410 -6.58 9.89 13.59
C ILE A 410 -6.02 9.27 12.31
N SER A 411 -6.89 8.64 11.51
CA SER A 411 -6.56 8.17 10.17
C SER A 411 -7.00 9.18 9.11
N TYR A 412 -6.11 9.51 8.18
CA TYR A 412 -6.49 10.23 6.97
C TYR A 412 -7.35 9.37 6.03
N TYR A 413 -7.29 8.03 6.13
CA TYR A 413 -8.27 7.14 5.48
C TYR A 413 -9.66 7.33 6.08
N ASN A 414 -9.83 7.01 7.35
CA ASN A 414 -11.11 7.02 8.05
C ASN A 414 -11.76 8.41 8.08
N LYS A 415 -11.07 9.44 8.63
CA LYS A 415 -11.65 10.81 8.64
C LYS A 415 -11.77 11.36 7.22
N GLY A 416 -10.84 11.01 6.31
CA GLY A 416 -10.91 11.41 4.91
C GLY A 416 -12.14 10.83 4.18
N GLU A 417 -12.46 9.56 4.42
CA GLU A 417 -13.67 8.91 3.88
C GLU A 417 -14.94 9.59 4.40
N VAL A 418 -15.03 9.83 5.71
CA VAL A 418 -16.17 10.55 6.30
C VAL A 418 -16.31 11.96 5.72
N VAL A 419 -15.20 12.72 5.60
CA VAL A 419 -15.18 14.05 4.99
C VAL A 419 -15.60 13.98 3.51
N GLY A 420 -15.17 12.95 2.78
CA GLY A 420 -15.53 12.71 1.38
C GLY A 420 -17.04 12.52 1.20
N VAL A 421 -17.66 11.71 2.05
CA VAL A 421 -19.13 11.55 2.09
C VAL A 421 -19.83 12.89 2.34
N LEU A 422 -19.36 13.65 3.34
CA LEU A 422 -19.96 14.95 3.66
C LEU A 422 -19.71 16.01 2.57
N LEU A 423 -18.57 15.95 1.88
CA LEU A 423 -18.24 16.80 0.73
C LEU A 423 -19.20 16.54 -0.43
N ASP A 424 -19.45 15.28 -0.78
CA ASP A 424 -20.43 14.91 -1.81
C ASP A 424 -21.83 15.43 -1.45
N LEU A 425 -22.30 15.16 -0.23
CA LEU A 425 -23.60 15.67 0.22
C LEU A 425 -23.65 17.20 0.21
N ARG A 426 -22.55 17.91 0.54
CA ARG A 426 -22.51 19.36 0.48
C ARG A 426 -22.57 19.90 -0.94
N ILE A 427 -21.86 19.29 -1.88
CA ILE A 427 -21.96 19.64 -3.30
C ILE A 427 -23.40 19.45 -3.78
N ARG A 428 -24.05 18.32 -3.46
CA ARG A 428 -25.45 18.03 -3.80
C ARG A 428 -26.41 19.03 -3.17
N GLN A 429 -26.25 19.39 -1.90
CA GLN A 429 -27.07 20.40 -1.23
C GLN A 429 -27.01 21.76 -1.96
N LEU A 430 -25.82 22.27 -2.21
CA LEU A 430 -25.61 23.59 -2.82
C LEU A 430 -26.08 23.66 -4.27
N THR A 431 -26.13 22.54 -4.94
CA THR A 431 -26.55 22.45 -6.35
C THR A 431 -27.95 21.88 -6.54
N HIS A 432 -28.67 21.60 -5.45
CA HIS A 432 -30.00 20.94 -5.50
C HIS A 432 -29.95 19.60 -6.27
N GLY A 433 -28.93 18.77 -5.99
CA GLY A 433 -28.70 17.46 -6.59
C GLY A 433 -28.10 17.48 -7.99
N ARG A 434 -27.83 18.64 -8.60
CA ARG A 434 -27.34 18.72 -10.00
C ARG A 434 -25.86 18.41 -10.17
N LYS A 435 -25.08 18.44 -9.10
CA LYS A 435 -23.63 18.17 -9.06
C LYS A 435 -23.31 17.27 -7.88
N SER A 436 -22.24 16.49 -8.03
CA SER A 436 -21.82 15.50 -7.05
C SER A 436 -20.29 15.45 -6.96
N LEU A 437 -19.77 14.55 -6.14
CA LEU A 437 -18.34 14.22 -6.08
C LEU A 437 -17.79 13.75 -7.44
N ARG A 438 -18.64 13.11 -8.27
CA ARG A 438 -18.28 12.74 -9.65
C ARG A 438 -17.85 13.95 -10.48
N ASP A 439 -18.63 15.04 -10.44
CA ASP A 439 -18.29 16.28 -11.16
C ASP A 439 -16.97 16.90 -10.67
N LEU A 440 -16.67 16.78 -9.38
CA LEU A 440 -15.40 17.24 -8.82
C LEU A 440 -14.23 16.43 -9.42
N PHE A 441 -14.31 15.10 -9.42
CA PHE A 441 -13.27 14.27 -9.99
C PHE A 441 -13.13 14.48 -11.50
N HIS A 442 -14.22 14.62 -12.26
CA HIS A 442 -14.17 14.95 -13.68
C HIS A 442 -13.47 16.29 -13.92
N TRP A 443 -13.82 17.31 -13.12
CA TRP A 443 -13.17 18.63 -13.26
C TRP A 443 -11.67 18.55 -12.95
N MET A 444 -11.27 17.82 -11.91
CA MET A 444 -9.86 17.64 -11.57
C MET A 444 -9.11 16.84 -12.63
N ASN A 445 -9.72 15.78 -13.16
CA ASN A 445 -9.14 14.99 -14.24
C ASN A 445 -8.91 15.84 -15.50
N ASP A 446 -9.90 16.65 -15.91
CA ASP A 446 -9.82 17.49 -17.10
C ASP A 446 -8.88 18.69 -16.93
N ASN A 447 -8.71 19.23 -15.71
CA ASN A 447 -7.94 20.43 -15.46
C ASN A 447 -6.53 20.19 -14.95
N TYR A 448 -6.26 19.04 -14.36
CA TYR A 448 -4.93 18.64 -13.89
C TYR A 448 -4.40 17.40 -14.64
N ALA A 449 -4.97 16.23 -14.45
CA ALA A 449 -4.41 14.97 -14.94
C ALA A 449 -4.22 14.93 -16.46
N LYS A 450 -5.26 15.22 -17.26
CA LYS A 450 -5.19 15.25 -18.72
C LYS A 450 -4.27 16.33 -19.29
N LYS A 451 -3.89 17.31 -18.48
CA LYS A 451 -2.95 18.38 -18.86
C LYS A 451 -1.53 18.11 -18.35
N GLY A 452 -1.30 17.00 -17.64
CA GLY A 452 -0.02 16.71 -17.00
C GLY A 452 0.35 17.70 -15.90
N LEU A 453 -0.65 18.25 -15.20
CA LEU A 453 -0.49 19.21 -14.11
C LEU A 453 -0.83 18.53 -12.78
N PHE A 454 -0.24 19.02 -11.71
CA PHE A 454 -0.49 18.58 -10.34
C PHE A 454 -1.32 19.61 -9.60
N PHE A 455 -2.26 19.16 -8.76
CA PHE A 455 -3.13 20.08 -8.03
C PHE A 455 -2.50 20.55 -6.71
N PRO A 456 -2.74 21.80 -6.27
CA PRO A 456 -2.17 22.35 -5.04
C PRO A 456 -2.91 21.82 -3.81
N ASP A 457 -2.62 20.57 -3.42
CA ASP A 457 -3.14 19.90 -2.22
C ASP A 457 -4.62 20.21 -1.91
N SER A 458 -4.98 20.50 -0.65
CA SER A 458 -6.38 20.80 -0.27
C SER A 458 -6.96 22.04 -0.94
N ASP A 459 -6.13 23.04 -1.27
CA ASP A 459 -6.57 24.25 -1.96
C ASP A 459 -7.08 23.93 -3.38
N GLY A 460 -6.44 22.98 -4.07
CA GLY A 460 -6.89 22.54 -5.40
C GLY A 460 -8.23 21.82 -5.36
N VAL A 461 -8.48 21.01 -4.33
CA VAL A 461 -9.76 20.32 -4.12
C VAL A 461 -10.85 21.34 -3.77
N GLN A 462 -10.55 22.32 -2.90
CA GLN A 462 -11.45 23.42 -2.59
C GLN A 462 -11.83 24.20 -3.86
N GLN A 463 -10.84 24.60 -4.66
CA GLN A 463 -11.06 25.32 -5.91
C GLN A 463 -11.96 24.55 -6.88
N ALA A 464 -11.76 23.23 -6.99
CA ALA A 464 -12.60 22.37 -7.82
C ALA A 464 -14.06 22.40 -7.34
N ALA A 465 -14.29 22.19 -6.03
CA ALA A 465 -15.62 22.22 -5.43
C ALA A 465 -16.31 23.58 -5.62
N GLU A 466 -15.60 24.70 -5.43
CA GLU A 466 -16.12 26.05 -5.64
C GLU A 466 -16.44 26.31 -7.11
N THR A 467 -15.60 25.82 -8.02
CA THR A 467 -15.80 26.01 -9.47
C THR A 467 -17.04 25.28 -9.98
N ILE A 468 -17.23 24.01 -9.58
CA ILE A 468 -18.38 23.22 -10.08
C ILE A 468 -19.71 23.65 -9.46
N THR A 469 -19.67 24.21 -8.25
CA THR A 469 -20.90 24.60 -7.52
C THR A 469 -21.24 26.08 -7.63
N GLY A 470 -20.28 26.94 -7.94
CA GLY A 470 -20.40 28.39 -7.85
C GLY A 470 -20.57 28.92 -6.43
N SER A 471 -20.23 28.15 -5.41
CA SER A 471 -20.43 28.45 -3.99
C SER A 471 -19.12 28.30 -3.23
N SER A 472 -18.92 29.07 -2.15
CA SER A 472 -17.71 28.96 -1.33
C SER A 472 -17.68 27.70 -0.47
N PHE A 473 -16.53 27.04 -0.47
CA PHE A 473 -16.20 25.92 0.42
C PHE A 473 -15.15 26.31 1.49
N ALA A 474 -14.75 27.56 1.57
CA ALA A 474 -13.73 28.03 2.50
C ALA A 474 -14.02 27.69 3.98
N GLU A 475 -15.29 27.75 4.40
CA GLU A 475 -15.69 27.36 5.76
C GLU A 475 -15.61 25.83 5.97
N PHE A 476 -16.03 25.02 4.98
CA PHE A 476 -15.94 23.57 5.03
C PHE A 476 -14.49 23.12 5.18
N PHE A 477 -13.60 23.57 4.31
CA PHE A 477 -12.18 23.22 4.36
C PHE A 477 -11.49 23.69 5.63
N ARG A 478 -11.68 24.97 6.01
CA ARG A 478 -11.10 25.51 7.24
C ARG A 478 -11.52 24.76 8.51
N ASN A 479 -12.79 24.33 8.59
CA ASN A 479 -13.33 23.71 9.80
C ASN A 479 -13.08 22.20 9.86
N TYR A 480 -13.20 21.48 8.75
CA TYR A 480 -13.29 20.01 8.72
C TYR A 480 -12.10 19.32 8.06
N VAL A 481 -11.36 20.02 7.20
CA VAL A 481 -10.17 19.49 6.53
C VAL A 481 -8.91 19.98 7.25
N ALA A 482 -8.65 21.29 7.26
CA ALA A 482 -7.52 21.89 7.95
C ALA A 482 -7.75 22.05 9.46
N GLY A 483 -9.01 22.03 9.91
CA GLY A 483 -9.42 22.19 11.30
C GLY A 483 -9.89 20.90 11.97
N VAL A 484 -10.19 21.06 13.25
CA VAL A 484 -10.62 19.98 14.16
C VAL A 484 -12.05 20.19 14.67
N ARG A 485 -12.83 21.07 14.01
CA ARG A 485 -14.23 21.26 14.38
C ARG A 485 -14.99 19.97 14.20
N GLU A 486 -15.88 19.67 15.16
CA GLU A 486 -16.76 18.49 15.11
C GLU A 486 -17.61 18.50 13.83
N LEU A 487 -17.70 17.34 13.20
CA LEU A 487 -18.45 17.16 11.95
C LEU A 487 -19.95 17.17 12.22
N PRO A 488 -20.72 18.11 11.64
CA PRO A 488 -22.16 18.22 11.89
C PRO A 488 -22.93 17.23 10.98
N TYR A 489 -22.78 15.93 11.24
CA TYR A 489 -23.32 14.84 10.41
C TYR A 489 -24.75 15.09 9.96
N ASN A 490 -25.64 15.49 10.89
CA ASN A 490 -27.06 15.63 10.62
C ASN A 490 -27.41 16.83 9.73
N ASP A 491 -26.54 17.86 9.66
CA ASP A 491 -26.70 18.99 8.73
C ASP A 491 -26.58 18.53 7.26
N PHE A 492 -25.83 17.46 7.02
CA PHE A 492 -25.63 16.88 5.69
C PHE A 492 -26.57 15.72 5.42
N PHE A 493 -26.69 14.74 6.32
CA PHE A 493 -27.50 13.56 6.11
C PHE A 493 -29.00 13.86 6.02
N SER A 494 -29.49 14.95 6.65
CA SER A 494 -30.86 15.38 6.53
C SER A 494 -31.31 15.66 5.08
N PHE A 495 -30.38 16.10 4.22
CA PHE A 495 -30.64 16.32 2.79
C PHE A 495 -31.12 15.07 2.06
N VAL A 496 -30.64 13.91 2.46
CA VAL A 496 -31.02 12.59 1.93
C VAL A 496 -31.99 11.84 2.84
N GLY A 497 -32.64 12.54 3.79
CA GLY A 497 -33.61 11.96 4.70
C GLY A 497 -33.07 10.96 5.70
N LEU A 498 -31.77 11.09 6.03
CA LEU A 498 -31.08 10.28 7.03
C LEU A 498 -30.64 11.12 8.23
N GLN A 499 -30.40 10.45 9.33
CA GLN A 499 -29.74 11.01 10.52
C GLN A 499 -28.72 10.01 11.07
N ALA A 500 -27.57 10.52 11.48
CA ALA A 500 -26.60 9.80 12.30
C ALA A 500 -27.09 9.85 13.76
N ALA A 501 -27.49 8.71 14.28
CA ALA A 501 -28.00 8.58 15.64
C ALA A 501 -27.00 7.79 16.48
N GLU A 502 -26.71 8.30 17.70
CA GLU A 502 -25.90 7.56 18.65
C GLU A 502 -26.64 6.30 19.12
N THR A 503 -25.86 5.24 19.27
CA THR A 503 -26.32 3.96 19.83
C THR A 503 -25.24 3.37 20.72
N THR A 504 -25.60 2.36 21.49
CA THR A 504 -24.62 1.63 22.31
C THR A 504 -24.48 0.22 21.78
N VAL A 505 -23.26 -0.17 21.43
CA VAL A 505 -22.93 -1.53 21.01
C VAL A 505 -22.29 -2.26 22.19
N ARG A 506 -22.69 -3.53 22.37
CA ARG A 506 -22.11 -4.42 23.38
C ARG A 506 -21.25 -5.48 22.71
N TYR A 507 -20.03 -5.66 23.18
CA TYR A 507 -19.15 -6.70 22.68
C TYR A 507 -18.29 -7.29 23.80
N ALA A 508 -17.81 -8.51 23.57
CA ALA A 508 -16.89 -9.17 24.49
C ALA A 508 -15.47 -8.66 24.29
N THR A 509 -14.74 -8.39 25.37
CA THR A 509 -13.34 -7.96 25.31
C THR A 509 -12.46 -8.77 26.27
N PRO A 510 -11.20 -9.07 25.89
CA PRO A 510 -10.24 -9.68 26.80
C PRO A 510 -9.56 -8.65 27.73
N GLY A 511 -9.83 -7.34 27.54
CA GLY A 511 -9.20 -6.24 28.29
C GLY A 511 -7.80 -5.86 27.75
N PHE A 512 -7.51 -6.16 26.50
CA PHE A 512 -6.35 -5.66 25.76
C PHE A 512 -6.72 -5.50 24.30
N THR A 513 -5.94 -4.71 23.54
CA THR A 513 -6.02 -4.63 22.08
C THR A 513 -4.75 -5.20 21.46
N THR A 514 -4.83 -5.62 20.20
CA THR A 514 -3.69 -6.09 19.42
C THR A 514 -3.46 -5.25 18.20
N SER A 515 -2.22 -5.25 17.70
CA SER A 515 -1.85 -4.74 16.39
C SER A 515 -0.90 -5.73 15.73
N ALA A 516 -0.86 -5.77 14.40
CA ALA A 516 0.15 -6.54 13.70
C ALA A 516 1.55 -5.94 13.97
N ASN A 517 2.53 -6.79 14.28
CA ASN A 517 3.93 -6.39 14.25
C ASN A 517 4.47 -6.41 12.82
N LEU A 518 5.75 -6.06 12.62
CA LEU A 518 6.41 -6.06 11.30
C LEU A 518 6.39 -7.44 10.61
N GLY A 519 6.24 -8.54 11.36
CA GLY A 519 6.08 -9.90 10.83
C GLY A 519 4.62 -10.34 10.71
N GLY A 520 3.65 -9.43 10.76
CA GLY A 520 2.23 -9.73 10.62
C GLY A 520 1.61 -10.49 11.81
N GLN A 521 2.35 -10.69 12.92
CA GLN A 521 1.84 -11.41 14.10
C GLN A 521 1.11 -10.44 15.04
N PRO A 522 -0.01 -10.88 15.69
CA PRO A 522 -0.71 -10.05 16.67
C PRO A 522 0.14 -9.82 17.92
N GLU A 523 0.41 -8.55 18.19
CA GLU A 523 1.14 -8.08 19.37
C GLU A 523 0.23 -7.20 20.21
N VAL A 524 0.27 -7.35 21.52
CA VAL A 524 -0.52 -6.56 22.46
C VAL A 524 -0.12 -5.08 22.38
N ALA A 525 -1.03 -4.26 21.88
CA ALA A 525 -0.84 -2.82 21.70
C ALA A 525 -1.20 -2.03 22.95
N THR A 526 -2.31 -2.38 23.60
CA THR A 526 -2.75 -1.76 24.87
C THR A 526 -3.23 -2.82 25.85
N VAL A 527 -3.16 -2.51 27.14
CA VAL A 527 -3.74 -3.32 28.22
C VAL A 527 -4.54 -2.41 29.13
N GLU A 528 -5.80 -2.72 29.32
CA GLU A 528 -6.69 -1.94 30.18
C GLU A 528 -6.31 -2.09 31.65
N ALA A 529 -6.27 -0.97 32.35
CA ALA A 529 -6.04 -0.96 33.78
C ALA A 529 -7.13 -1.75 34.52
N ASN A 530 -6.73 -2.55 35.49
CA ASN A 530 -7.63 -3.41 36.31
C ASN A 530 -8.42 -4.47 35.48
N SER A 531 -8.01 -4.75 34.23
CA SER A 531 -8.61 -5.81 33.41
C SER A 531 -8.19 -7.21 33.88
N GLU A 532 -8.90 -8.23 33.40
CA GLU A 532 -8.48 -9.64 33.49
C GLU A 532 -7.12 -9.86 32.84
N ALA A 533 -6.85 -9.21 31.70
CA ALA A 533 -5.57 -9.28 31.00
C ALA A 533 -4.42 -8.80 31.89
N GLN A 534 -4.55 -7.62 32.51
CA GLN A 534 -3.52 -7.08 33.39
C GLN A 534 -3.29 -7.98 34.61
N ARG A 535 -4.37 -8.46 35.25
CA ARG A 535 -4.27 -9.39 36.41
C ARG A 535 -3.58 -10.71 36.07
N ASN A 536 -3.73 -11.18 34.84
CA ASN A 536 -3.08 -12.39 34.34
C ASN A 536 -1.72 -12.14 33.65
N GLY A 537 -1.15 -10.94 33.85
CA GLY A 537 0.21 -10.59 33.45
C GLY A 537 0.40 -10.38 31.95
N ILE A 538 -0.66 -10.08 31.20
CA ILE A 538 -0.53 -9.59 29.81
C ILE A 538 0.04 -8.17 29.88
N VAL A 539 1.05 -7.92 29.05
CA VAL A 539 1.70 -6.61 28.94
C VAL A 539 1.84 -6.19 27.47
N VAL A 540 1.97 -4.90 27.25
CA VAL A 540 2.25 -4.34 25.92
C VAL A 540 3.54 -4.94 25.36
N GLY A 541 3.50 -5.35 24.09
CA GLY A 541 4.59 -6.03 23.40
C GLY A 541 4.56 -7.57 23.53
N ASP A 542 3.62 -8.15 24.28
CA ASP A 542 3.39 -9.60 24.26
C ASP A 542 2.81 -10.03 22.89
N ARG A 543 3.37 -11.08 22.28
CA ARG A 543 2.84 -11.65 21.03
C ARG A 543 1.82 -12.73 21.33
N ILE A 544 0.67 -12.69 20.69
CA ILE A 544 -0.36 -13.73 20.82
C ILE A 544 -0.09 -14.81 19.78
N LEU A 545 0.36 -15.98 20.20
CA LEU A 545 0.69 -17.09 19.31
C LEU A 545 -0.53 -17.94 18.97
N GLN A 546 -1.43 -18.14 19.96
CA GLN A 546 -2.64 -18.97 19.78
C GLN A 546 -3.83 -18.38 20.53
N LEU A 547 -5.00 -18.51 19.93
CA LEU A 547 -6.31 -18.28 20.53
C LEU A 547 -7.10 -19.59 20.53
N ASN A 548 -7.46 -20.08 21.72
CA ASN A 548 -8.22 -21.34 21.91
C ASN A 548 -7.59 -22.56 21.18
N GLY A 549 -6.24 -22.62 21.18
CA GLY A 549 -5.48 -23.73 20.57
C GLY A 549 -5.29 -23.64 19.07
N LYS A 550 -5.80 -22.60 18.41
CA LYS A 550 -5.54 -22.30 16.99
C LYS A 550 -4.50 -21.18 16.89
N PRO A 551 -3.67 -21.16 15.84
CA PRO A 551 -2.80 -20.02 15.57
C PRO A 551 -3.62 -18.72 15.61
N ALA A 552 -3.10 -17.69 16.30
CA ALA A 552 -3.73 -16.39 16.35
C ALA A 552 -3.54 -15.67 15.00
N ASN A 553 -4.58 -15.05 14.50
CA ASN A 553 -4.50 -14.16 13.36
C ASN A 553 -4.28 -12.70 13.82
N GLN A 554 -4.07 -11.79 12.89
CA GLN A 554 -3.83 -10.38 13.18
C GLN A 554 -4.98 -9.68 13.94
N ASN A 555 -6.20 -10.21 13.81
CA ASN A 555 -7.43 -9.62 14.33
C ASN A 555 -7.97 -10.38 15.56
N VAL A 556 -7.14 -10.65 16.54
CA VAL A 556 -7.54 -11.34 17.78
C VAL A 556 -8.72 -10.64 18.45
N ASP A 557 -8.71 -9.31 18.49
CA ASP A 557 -9.76 -8.50 19.12
C ASP A 557 -11.12 -8.72 18.44
N TYR A 558 -11.14 -8.73 17.11
CA TYR A 558 -12.35 -9.00 16.33
C TYR A 558 -12.87 -10.42 16.55
N GLU A 559 -11.99 -11.43 16.61
CA GLU A 559 -12.43 -12.79 16.92
C GLU A 559 -13.03 -12.91 18.31
N VAL A 560 -12.42 -12.23 19.29
CA VAL A 560 -12.88 -12.22 20.67
C VAL A 560 -14.19 -11.44 20.79
N SER A 561 -14.35 -10.29 20.13
CA SER A 561 -15.55 -9.44 20.21
C SER A 561 -16.84 -10.17 19.79
N ARG A 562 -16.70 -11.20 18.95
CA ARG A 562 -17.81 -12.05 18.47
C ARG A 562 -18.15 -13.22 19.41
N MET A 563 -17.38 -13.42 20.47
CA MET A 563 -17.63 -14.48 21.44
C MET A 563 -18.70 -14.05 22.44
N ARG A 564 -19.26 -15.02 23.15
CA ARG A 564 -20.25 -14.72 24.18
C ARG A 564 -19.59 -14.02 25.37
N GLU A 565 -20.30 -13.06 25.93
CA GLU A 565 -19.96 -12.47 27.21
C GLU A 565 -19.70 -13.55 28.27
N GLY A 566 -18.68 -13.34 29.10
CA GLY A 566 -18.29 -14.27 30.15
C GLY A 566 -17.63 -15.57 29.66
N ALA A 567 -17.46 -15.75 28.35
CA ALA A 567 -16.71 -16.87 27.81
C ALA A 567 -15.25 -16.83 28.30
N SER A 568 -14.65 -18.00 28.46
CA SER A 568 -13.21 -18.10 28.76
C SER A 568 -12.43 -18.35 27.47
N VAL A 569 -11.40 -17.56 27.25
CA VAL A 569 -10.44 -17.76 26.16
C VAL A 569 -9.11 -18.27 26.72
N LYS A 570 -8.46 -19.13 25.95
CA LYS A 570 -7.10 -19.61 26.24
C LYS A 570 -6.16 -18.98 25.22
N LEU A 571 -5.14 -18.29 25.71
CA LEU A 571 -4.10 -17.68 24.89
C LEU A 571 -2.77 -18.38 25.14
N ARG A 572 -1.99 -18.59 24.10
CA ARG A 572 -0.55 -18.86 24.18
C ARG A 572 0.16 -17.55 23.80
N VAL A 573 0.94 -17.04 24.72
CA VAL A 573 1.53 -15.70 24.62
C VAL A 573 3.05 -15.81 24.73
N ALA A 574 3.77 -15.13 23.85
CA ALA A 574 5.23 -14.99 23.93
C ALA A 574 5.58 -13.56 24.39
N GLY A 575 6.22 -13.45 25.54
CA GLY A 575 6.71 -12.21 26.12
C GLY A 575 8.21 -12.26 26.41
N ARG A 576 8.74 -11.23 27.06
CA ARG A 576 10.17 -11.14 27.42
C ARG A 576 10.67 -12.29 28.30
N SER A 577 9.80 -12.90 29.09
CA SER A 577 10.10 -14.03 29.98
C SER A 577 9.86 -15.41 29.31
N GLY A 578 9.60 -15.45 28.01
CA GLY A 578 9.31 -16.67 27.27
C GLY A 578 7.82 -16.89 27.02
N GLU A 579 7.49 -18.10 26.54
CA GLU A 579 6.11 -18.47 26.23
C GLU A 579 5.34 -18.92 27.47
N ARG A 580 4.06 -18.54 27.53
CA ARG A 580 3.14 -18.93 28.61
C ARG A 580 1.72 -19.10 28.10
N ASN A 581 0.94 -19.91 28.83
CA ASN A 581 -0.49 -20.03 28.60
C ASN A 581 -1.24 -19.14 29.60
N VAL A 582 -2.17 -18.35 29.07
CA VAL A 582 -3.02 -17.46 29.85
C VAL A 582 -4.47 -17.82 29.59
N ARG A 583 -5.28 -17.83 30.64
CA ARG A 583 -6.74 -17.99 30.53
C ARG A 583 -7.39 -16.72 31.01
N LEU A 584 -8.24 -16.13 30.18
CA LEU A 584 -8.98 -14.91 30.49
C LEU A 584 -10.48 -15.19 30.43
N LYS A 585 -11.22 -14.54 31.29
CA LYS A 585 -12.68 -14.46 31.18
C LYS A 585 -13.02 -13.16 30.46
N LEU A 586 -13.80 -13.26 29.39
CA LEU A 586 -14.23 -12.09 28.62
C LEU A 586 -15.23 -11.28 29.43
N VAL A 587 -15.08 -9.98 29.40
CA VAL A 587 -16.01 -9.02 29.97
C VAL A 587 -16.78 -8.33 28.86
N THR A 588 -18.00 -7.84 29.16
CA THR A 588 -18.75 -7.01 28.22
C THR A 588 -18.25 -5.59 28.33
N ARG A 589 -18.00 -4.99 27.17
CA ARG A 589 -17.82 -3.56 27.04
C ARG A 589 -19.01 -2.97 26.31
N GLU A 590 -19.46 -1.83 26.76
CA GLU A 590 -20.40 -0.97 26.06
C GLU A 590 -19.59 0.14 25.41
N GLU A 591 -19.84 0.39 24.14
CA GLU A 591 -19.16 1.40 23.37
C GLU A 591 -20.19 2.23 22.61
N GLN A 592 -19.97 3.55 22.56
CA GLN A 592 -20.78 4.44 21.75
C GLN A 592 -20.48 4.16 20.28
N ALA A 593 -21.52 4.03 19.50
CA ALA A 593 -21.45 3.83 18.06
C ALA A 593 -22.50 4.71 17.37
N PHE A 594 -22.45 4.81 16.06
CA PHE A 594 -23.43 5.50 15.26
C PHE A 594 -24.17 4.53 14.36
N VAL A 595 -25.42 4.88 14.04
CA VAL A 595 -26.21 4.22 13.02
C VAL A 595 -26.82 5.28 12.11
N LEU A 596 -26.80 5.04 10.80
CA LEU A 596 -27.54 5.86 9.85
C LEU A 596 -28.95 5.29 9.71
N GLN A 597 -29.92 6.09 10.08
CA GLN A 597 -31.34 5.73 10.05
C GLN A 597 -32.18 6.84 9.42
N ASN A 598 -33.40 6.51 9.00
CA ASN A 598 -34.30 7.50 8.47
C ASN A 598 -34.62 8.58 9.52
N VAL A 599 -34.75 9.83 9.07
CA VAL A 599 -35.40 10.86 9.87
C VAL A 599 -36.87 10.46 10.15
N PRO A 600 -37.53 10.96 11.22
CA PRO A 600 -38.88 10.55 11.59
C PRO A 600 -39.90 10.65 10.47
N GLN A 601 -39.74 11.60 9.56
CA GLN A 601 -40.62 11.79 8.40
C GLN A 601 -39.75 12.10 7.16
N VAL A 602 -39.52 11.09 6.34
CA VAL A 602 -38.81 11.23 5.06
C VAL A 602 -39.78 11.71 4.00
N ILE A 603 -39.50 12.85 3.38
CA ILE A 603 -40.27 13.37 2.25
C ILE A 603 -39.78 12.76 0.91
N PRO A 604 -40.63 12.76 -0.15
CA PRO A 604 -40.26 12.19 -1.45
C PRO A 604 -38.96 12.77 -2.05
N GLU A 605 -38.75 14.08 -1.91
CA GLU A 605 -37.53 14.75 -2.40
C GLU A 605 -36.26 14.22 -1.73
N GLN A 606 -36.25 14.05 -0.42
CA GLN A 606 -35.13 13.46 0.32
C GLN A 606 -34.82 12.03 -0.13
N ARG A 607 -35.88 11.26 -0.45
CA ARG A 607 -35.72 9.90 -0.96
C ARG A 607 -35.10 9.91 -2.35
N ALA A 608 -35.56 10.79 -3.24
CA ALA A 608 -34.99 10.96 -4.57
C ALA A 608 -33.48 11.38 -4.48
N HIS A 609 -33.14 12.31 -3.58
CA HIS A 609 -31.73 12.68 -3.35
C HIS A 609 -30.89 11.52 -2.82
N ARG A 610 -31.44 10.64 -1.99
CA ARG A 610 -30.74 9.44 -1.51
C ARG A 610 -30.52 8.46 -2.64
N ASP A 611 -31.52 8.17 -3.45
CA ASP A 611 -31.43 7.27 -4.59
C ASP A 611 -30.38 7.80 -5.59
N ALA A 612 -30.40 9.09 -5.87
CA ALA A 612 -29.40 9.75 -6.69
C ALA A 612 -27.98 9.65 -6.08
N TRP A 613 -27.84 9.87 -4.77
CA TRP A 613 -26.55 9.77 -4.09
C TRP A 613 -25.97 8.35 -4.14
N ILE A 614 -26.76 7.36 -3.75
CA ILE A 614 -26.28 5.98 -3.56
C ILE A 614 -26.22 5.23 -4.91
N ARG A 615 -27.26 5.36 -5.76
CA ARG A 615 -27.43 4.58 -6.99
C ARG A 615 -27.02 5.31 -8.26
N GLY A 616 -26.86 6.63 -8.21
CA GLY A 616 -26.55 7.43 -9.40
C GLY A 616 -27.73 7.64 -10.35
N ASP A 617 -28.97 7.57 -9.85
CA ASP A 617 -30.18 7.66 -10.69
C ASP A 617 -30.30 9.00 -11.43
N ASP A 618 -29.63 10.06 -10.97
CA ASP A 618 -29.57 11.38 -11.61
C ASP A 618 -28.42 11.52 -12.65
N GLU A 619 -27.44 10.65 -12.61
CA GLU A 619 -26.25 10.72 -13.47
C GLU A 619 -26.56 10.18 -14.88
N ASN A 620 -27.54 9.30 -15.01
CA ASN A 620 -28.02 8.72 -16.27
C ASN A 620 -29.22 9.52 -16.88
N GLY A 621 -29.68 10.57 -16.21
CA GLY A 621 -30.90 11.33 -16.55
C GLY A 621 -30.67 12.54 -17.48
N GLY A 622 -29.55 12.66 -18.14
CA GLY A 622 -29.18 13.79 -19.00
C GLY A 622 -29.68 13.74 -20.44
N VAL A 623 -30.82 13.07 -20.73
CA VAL A 623 -31.53 13.15 -22.04
C VAL A 623 -33.03 13.25 -21.80
N GLN A 624 -33.50 14.43 -21.52
CA GLN A 624 -34.84 14.89 -21.93
C GLN A 624 -34.76 16.33 -22.40
#